data_ce58ecf3afa46631e89c5c338ba37649
#
_entry.id   ce58ecf3afa46631e89c5c338ba37649
#
_cell.length_a   1.000
_cell.length_b   1.000
_cell.length_c   1.000
_cell.angle_alpha   90.00
_cell.angle_beta   90.00
_cell.angle_gamma   90.00
#
_symmetry.space_group_name_H-M   'P 1'
#
loop_
_entity.id
_entity.type
_entity.pdbx_description
1 polymer ?
#
loop_
_entity_poly.entity_id
_entity_poly.type
_entity_poly.pdbx_seq_one_letter_code
_entity_poly.pdbx_strand_id
1 'polypeptide(L)'
;MIRAKLQSLLQKIKGFLFRRRIHYINGSQALPEPLSKEEEEARLAKEQAAKEAAHAAAAAKASSSSSNSSSDSSTVVGSGAGSASGNSVASFASQFVGNPYVYGGTSLTNGADCSGFVMSVYANFGISLPHSSSALRSIGYGVSLAEAQPGDIICYSGHVGIYVGNNTIVHASTAATGIKFTSPVTYKNVLAVRRIF
;
A
#
# COMPACT_ATOMS: atom_id res chain seq x y z
N MET A 1 26.04 -17.64 38.44
CA MET A 1 25.56 -17.85 37.04
C MET A 1 25.60 -16.60 36.15
N ILE A 2 25.58 -15.37 36.65
CA ILE A 2 25.52 -14.12 35.86
C ILE A 2 26.87 -13.79 35.14
N ARG A 3 28.02 -14.08 35.76
CA ARG A 3 29.37 -13.79 35.17
C ARG A 3 29.67 -14.57 33.88
N ALA A 4 29.22 -15.82 33.77
CA ALA A 4 29.48 -16.65 32.59
C ALA A 4 28.67 -16.16 31.34
N LYS A 5 27.44 -15.68 31.56
CA LYS A 5 26.62 -15.11 30.47
C LYS A 5 27.18 -13.77 29.95
N LEU A 6 27.77 -12.96 30.85
CA LEU A 6 28.35 -11.68 30.46
C LEU A 6 29.64 -11.88 29.60
N GLN A 7 30.47 -12.86 29.95
CA GLN A 7 31.68 -13.19 29.18
C GLN A 7 31.35 -13.76 27.80
N SER A 8 30.29 -14.58 27.67
CA SER A 8 29.83 -15.08 26.38
C SER A 8 29.30 -13.96 25.47
N LEU A 9 28.63 -12.96 26.04
CA LEU A 9 28.16 -11.79 25.30
C LEU A 9 29.32 -10.91 24.82
N LEU A 10 30.34 -10.69 25.66
CA LEU A 10 31.54 -9.91 25.29
C LEU A 10 32.35 -10.60 24.17
N GLN A 11 32.44 -11.93 24.19
CA GLN A 11 33.12 -12.69 23.13
C GLN A 11 32.39 -12.57 21.78
N LYS A 12 31.04 -12.59 21.80
CA LYS A 12 30.23 -12.39 20.60
C LYS A 12 30.40 -10.97 20.03
N ILE A 13 30.46 -9.95 20.90
CA ILE A 13 30.67 -8.56 20.47
C ILE A 13 32.09 -8.34 19.93
N LYS A 14 33.12 -8.95 20.51
CA LYS A 14 34.49 -8.88 19.98
C LYS A 14 34.64 -9.57 18.63
N GLY A 15 33.93 -10.68 18.38
CA GLY A 15 33.91 -11.35 17.06
C GLY A 15 33.21 -10.51 15.97
N PHE A 16 32.22 -9.71 16.35
CA PHE A 16 31.52 -8.86 15.42
C PHE A 16 32.32 -7.60 15.02
N LEU A 17 33.12 -7.05 15.94
CA LEU A 17 33.97 -5.87 15.69
C LEU A 17 35.24 -6.20 14.89
N PHE A 18 35.69 -7.46 14.89
CA PHE A 18 36.96 -7.84 14.22
C PHE A 18 36.80 -8.13 12.72
N ARG A 19 35.57 -8.23 12.20
CA ARG A 19 35.30 -8.46 10.76
C ARG A 19 35.23 -7.19 9.90
N ARG A 20 35.39 -6.01 10.48
CA ARG A 20 35.55 -4.77 9.69
C ARG A 20 37.01 -4.41 9.52
N ARG A 21 37.79 -5.29 8.90
CA ARG A 21 39.12 -4.92 8.37
C ARG A 21 38.90 -4.40 6.94
N ILE A 22 38.94 -3.10 6.80
CA ILE A 22 38.98 -2.42 5.51
C ILE A 22 40.40 -2.70 4.95
N HIS A 23 40.48 -3.48 3.88
CA HIS A 23 41.70 -3.59 3.08
C HIS A 23 41.77 -2.36 2.16
N TYR A 24 42.65 -1.44 2.51
CA TYR A 24 43.13 -0.40 1.61
C TYR A 24 44.16 -1.00 0.68
N ILE A 25 43.84 -1.16 -0.60
CA ILE A 25 44.80 -1.42 -1.66
C ILE A 25 44.55 -0.43 -2.78
N ASN A 26 45.51 0.46 -3.03
CA ASN A 26 45.61 1.34 -4.19
C ASN A 26 44.40 2.19 -4.55
N GLY A 27 44.11 3.22 -3.79
CA GLY A 27 43.40 4.43 -4.30
C GLY A 27 42.00 4.29 -4.88
N SER A 28 41.40 3.10 -4.92
CA SER A 28 40.05 2.87 -5.34
C SER A 28 39.17 2.52 -4.14
N GLN A 29 38.15 3.30 -3.88
CA GLN A 29 37.11 2.94 -2.90
C GLN A 29 36.47 1.64 -3.35
N ALA A 30 36.67 0.55 -2.61
CA ALA A 30 35.91 -0.68 -2.79
C ALA A 30 34.44 -0.40 -2.45
N LEU A 31 33.55 -0.58 -3.41
CA LEU A 31 32.13 -0.63 -3.17
C LEU A 31 31.83 -1.70 -2.11
N PRO A 32 30.89 -1.49 -1.19
CA PRO A 32 30.51 -2.52 -0.24
C PRO A 32 30.10 -3.79 -1.01
N GLU A 33 30.63 -4.92 -0.60
CA GLU A 33 30.25 -6.20 -1.20
C GLU A 33 28.73 -6.39 -1.13
N PRO A 34 28.10 -6.89 -2.19
CA PRO A 34 26.66 -7.17 -2.17
C PRO A 34 26.39 -8.18 -1.03
N LEU A 35 25.38 -7.86 -0.23
CA LEU A 35 24.88 -8.75 0.82
C LEU A 35 24.59 -10.13 0.22
N SER A 36 24.92 -11.19 0.97
CA SER A 36 24.55 -12.54 0.53
C SER A 36 23.02 -12.63 0.37
N LYS A 37 22.56 -13.47 -0.56
CA LYS A 37 21.14 -13.64 -0.86
C LYS A 37 20.31 -13.92 0.40
N GLU A 38 20.88 -14.68 1.35
CA GLU A 38 20.24 -14.98 2.64
C GLU A 38 20.14 -13.77 3.56
N GLU A 39 21.15 -12.87 3.57
CA GLU A 39 21.10 -11.65 4.37
C GLU A 39 20.12 -10.61 3.80
N GLU A 40 19.99 -10.57 2.48
CA GLU A 40 19.01 -9.72 1.79
C GLU A 40 17.59 -10.22 2.03
N GLU A 41 17.32 -11.52 1.91
CA GLU A 41 16.03 -12.13 2.20
C GLU A 41 15.62 -11.95 3.67
N ALA A 42 16.55 -12.14 4.61
CA ALA A 42 16.30 -11.93 6.03
C ALA A 42 16.00 -10.46 6.36
N ARG A 43 16.65 -9.51 5.66
CA ARG A 43 16.38 -8.07 5.82
C ARG A 43 15.01 -7.71 5.27
N LEU A 44 14.65 -8.20 4.08
CA LEU A 44 13.35 -7.99 3.47
C LEU A 44 12.22 -8.58 4.31
N ALA A 45 12.39 -9.80 4.83
CA ALA A 45 11.41 -10.45 5.71
C ALA A 45 11.21 -9.66 7.02
N LYS A 46 12.29 -9.12 7.59
CA LYS A 46 12.22 -8.32 8.82
C LYS A 46 11.59 -6.95 8.59
N GLU A 47 11.82 -6.34 7.42
CA GLU A 47 11.21 -5.08 7.02
C GLU A 47 9.70 -5.25 6.74
N GLN A 48 9.33 -6.37 6.11
CA GLN A 48 7.92 -6.74 5.89
C GLN A 48 7.18 -6.98 7.20
N ALA A 49 7.75 -7.74 8.12
CA ALA A 49 7.16 -7.98 9.44
C ALA A 49 6.99 -6.68 10.26
N ALA A 50 7.94 -5.74 10.14
CA ALA A 50 7.83 -4.44 10.80
C ALA A 50 6.72 -3.57 10.18
N LYS A 51 6.52 -3.63 8.85
CA LYS A 51 5.44 -2.94 8.15
C LYS A 51 4.07 -3.54 8.50
N GLU A 52 3.95 -4.87 8.58
CA GLU A 52 2.71 -5.53 9.01
C GLU A 52 2.33 -5.17 10.43
N ALA A 53 3.31 -5.15 11.36
CA ALA A 53 3.07 -4.73 12.73
C ALA A 53 2.63 -3.26 12.85
N ALA A 54 3.20 -2.37 12.02
CA ALA A 54 2.82 -0.96 11.97
C ALA A 54 1.41 -0.78 11.39
N HIS A 55 1.02 -1.56 10.38
CA HIS A 55 -0.32 -1.54 9.81
C HIS A 55 -1.39 -2.08 10.79
N ALA A 56 -1.08 -3.14 11.52
CA ALA A 56 -1.97 -3.68 12.55
C ALA A 56 -2.19 -2.67 13.70
N ALA A 57 -1.15 -1.94 14.09
CA ALA A 57 -1.23 -0.90 15.11
C ALA A 57 -2.02 0.34 14.64
N ALA A 58 -1.93 0.70 13.35
CA ALA A 58 -2.70 1.79 12.77
C ALA A 58 -4.20 1.44 12.65
N ALA A 59 -4.53 0.20 12.27
CA ALA A 59 -5.91 -0.30 12.23
C ALA A 59 -6.57 -0.32 13.61
N ALA A 60 -5.82 -0.69 14.66
CA ALA A 60 -6.31 -0.68 16.05
C ALA A 60 -6.56 0.74 16.57
N LYS A 61 -5.78 1.74 16.13
CA LYS A 61 -6.00 3.15 16.50
C LYS A 61 -7.19 3.79 15.79
N ALA A 62 -7.52 3.35 14.57
CA ALA A 62 -8.67 3.86 13.82
C ALA A 62 -10.01 3.41 14.41
N SER A 63 -10.04 2.28 15.13
CA SER A 63 -11.26 1.74 15.76
C SER A 63 -11.61 2.37 17.12
N SER A 64 -10.71 3.17 17.73
CA SER A 64 -10.91 3.75 19.08
C SER A 64 -11.27 5.23 19.12
N SER A 65 -11.41 5.91 17.97
CA SER A 65 -11.71 7.36 17.93
C SER A 65 -13.02 7.73 17.25
N SER A 66 -14.02 6.82 17.23
CA SER A 66 -15.36 7.14 16.73
C SER A 66 -16.38 7.07 17.86
N SER A 67 -16.38 8.07 18.72
CA SER A 67 -17.56 8.44 19.53
C SER A 67 -17.51 9.95 19.78
N ASN A 68 -18.18 10.73 19.03
CA ASN A 68 -19.14 11.78 19.42
C ASN A 68 -19.47 12.74 18.27
N SER A 69 -20.65 12.90 18.03
CA SER A 69 -21.78 13.83 18.02
C SER A 69 -22.40 14.05 16.64
N SER A 70 -23.63 13.60 16.56
CA SER A 70 -24.92 14.30 16.60
C SER A 70 -25.34 15.07 15.35
N SER A 71 -26.47 14.53 14.79
CA SER A 71 -27.62 15.16 14.15
C SER A 71 -27.44 15.89 12.81
N ASP A 72 -28.02 15.36 11.73
CA ASP A 72 -29.42 15.60 11.41
C ASP A 72 -29.97 14.65 10.33
N SER A 73 -31.27 14.48 10.39
CA SER A 73 -32.17 13.58 9.69
C SER A 73 -32.10 13.57 8.16
N SER A 74 -32.09 12.37 7.58
CA SER A 74 -33.13 11.96 6.61
C SER A 74 -33.02 10.45 6.29
N THR A 75 -34.12 9.79 6.59
CA THR A 75 -34.46 8.38 6.45
C THR A 75 -34.35 7.87 5.02
N VAL A 76 -33.66 6.73 4.80
CA VAL A 76 -34.17 5.60 4.01
C VAL A 76 -33.51 4.30 4.48
N VAL A 77 -34.36 3.34 4.78
CA VAL A 77 -34.11 1.97 5.23
C VAL A 77 -33.40 1.12 4.16
N GLY A 78 -32.42 0.34 4.56
CA GLY A 78 -31.80 -0.69 3.72
C GLY A 78 -30.66 -1.40 4.45
N SER A 79 -30.94 -2.59 4.93
CA SER A 79 -30.16 -3.60 5.63
C SER A 79 -28.64 -3.62 5.44
N GLY A 80 -27.90 -3.49 6.51
CA GLY A 80 -26.82 -4.36 6.98
C GLY A 80 -25.63 -4.68 6.07
N ALA A 81 -24.86 -3.68 5.63
CA ALA A 81 -23.43 -3.72 5.44
C ALA A 81 -22.95 -2.31 5.73
N GLY A 82 -21.88 -2.12 6.51
CA GLY A 82 -21.39 -0.80 6.84
C GLY A 82 -21.33 0.05 5.58
N SER A 83 -22.03 1.20 5.56
CA SER A 83 -22.15 2.06 4.39
C SER A 83 -20.74 2.47 3.92
N ALA A 84 -20.22 1.76 2.94
CA ALA A 84 -18.95 2.10 2.32
C ALA A 84 -19.14 3.42 1.58
N SER A 85 -18.61 4.50 2.11
CA SER A 85 -18.55 5.77 1.40
C SER A 85 -17.29 5.80 0.54
N GLY A 86 -17.33 6.53 -0.57
CA GLY A 86 -16.15 6.73 -1.41
C GLY A 86 -14.93 7.27 -0.62
N ASN A 87 -15.18 8.13 0.37
CA ASN A 87 -14.15 8.63 1.27
C ASN A 87 -13.48 7.51 2.09
N SER A 88 -14.25 6.55 2.58
CA SER A 88 -13.71 5.39 3.32
C SER A 88 -12.82 4.53 2.43
N VAL A 89 -13.22 4.30 1.17
CA VAL A 89 -12.42 3.56 0.18
C VAL A 89 -11.12 4.30 -0.12
N ALA A 90 -11.17 5.59 -0.38
CA ALA A 90 -9.99 6.41 -0.66
C ALA A 90 -9.00 6.43 0.52
N SER A 91 -9.51 6.59 1.73
CA SER A 91 -8.71 6.56 2.97
C SER A 91 -8.07 5.20 3.20
N PHE A 92 -8.82 4.13 3.02
CA PHE A 92 -8.30 2.77 3.15
C PHE A 92 -7.22 2.47 2.10
N ALA A 93 -7.48 2.80 0.84
CA ALA A 93 -6.53 2.62 -0.25
C ALA A 93 -5.20 3.36 0.00
N SER A 94 -5.26 4.55 0.59
CA SER A 94 -4.10 5.39 0.87
C SER A 94 -3.13 4.80 1.89
N GLN A 95 -3.58 3.88 2.75
CA GLN A 95 -2.75 3.22 3.77
C GLN A 95 -1.69 2.29 3.17
N PHE A 96 -1.89 1.84 1.93
CA PHE A 96 -1.01 0.87 1.27
C PHE A 96 0.09 1.52 0.42
N VAL A 97 0.19 2.85 0.43
CA VAL A 97 1.27 3.56 -0.27
C VAL A 97 2.64 3.12 0.26
N GLY A 98 3.55 2.80 -0.67
CA GLY A 98 4.88 2.27 -0.37
C GLY A 98 4.97 0.75 -0.45
N ASN A 99 3.86 0.02 -0.53
CA ASN A 99 3.86 -1.42 -0.72
C ASN A 99 4.22 -1.79 -2.17
N PRO A 100 4.76 -3.01 -2.39
CA PRO A 100 5.30 -3.38 -3.69
C PRO A 100 4.23 -3.54 -4.77
N TYR A 101 4.65 -3.38 -6.03
CA TYR A 101 3.89 -3.80 -7.21
C TYR A 101 4.30 -5.20 -7.61
N VAL A 102 3.33 -6.09 -7.84
CA VAL A 102 3.55 -7.42 -8.44
C VAL A 102 2.54 -7.60 -9.56
N TYR A 103 3.01 -7.89 -10.78
CA TYR A 103 2.12 -8.15 -11.92
C TYR A 103 1.23 -9.36 -11.66
N GLY A 104 -0.09 -9.22 -11.84
CA GLY A 104 -1.08 -10.25 -11.52
C GLY A 104 -1.32 -10.44 -10.01
N GLY A 105 -0.64 -9.68 -9.15
CA GLY A 105 -0.80 -9.74 -7.71
C GLY A 105 -2.06 -9.03 -7.22
N THR A 106 -2.57 -9.48 -6.07
CA THR A 106 -3.79 -8.97 -5.42
C THR A 106 -3.58 -8.64 -3.95
N SER A 107 -2.39 -8.88 -3.41
CA SER A 107 -2.08 -8.61 -2.01
C SER A 107 -1.79 -7.12 -1.82
N LEU A 108 -2.56 -6.47 -0.96
CA LEU A 108 -2.36 -5.04 -0.64
C LEU A 108 -1.02 -4.77 0.06
N THR A 109 -0.43 -5.77 0.73
CA THR A 109 0.83 -5.64 1.48
C THR A 109 2.02 -6.29 0.77
N ASN A 110 1.82 -7.48 0.15
CA ASN A 110 2.90 -8.28 -0.44
C ASN A 110 3.04 -8.09 -1.95
N GLY A 111 2.16 -7.31 -2.56
CA GLY A 111 2.22 -6.90 -3.96
C GLY A 111 0.93 -7.08 -4.72
N ALA A 112 0.52 -6.02 -5.36
CA ALA A 112 -0.64 -5.97 -6.25
C ALA A 112 -0.28 -5.29 -7.57
N ASP A 113 -0.96 -5.67 -8.66
CA ASP A 113 -0.98 -4.85 -9.86
C ASP A 113 -2.08 -3.77 -9.78
N CYS A 114 -2.21 -2.92 -10.78
CA CYS A 114 -3.14 -1.79 -10.72
C CYS A 114 -4.60 -2.21 -10.54
N SER A 115 -5.05 -3.26 -11.22
CA SER A 115 -6.42 -3.78 -11.12
C SER A 115 -6.62 -4.67 -9.89
N GLY A 116 -5.62 -5.43 -9.50
CA GLY A 116 -5.60 -6.22 -8.27
C GLY A 116 -5.66 -5.34 -7.03
N PHE A 117 -4.95 -4.22 -7.03
CA PHE A 117 -5.04 -3.21 -5.98
C PHE A 117 -6.49 -2.67 -5.83
N VAL A 118 -7.09 -2.20 -6.91
CA VAL A 118 -8.48 -1.70 -6.91
C VAL A 118 -9.44 -2.80 -6.44
N MET A 119 -9.35 -4.00 -7.02
CA MET A 119 -10.19 -5.14 -6.64
C MET A 119 -10.10 -5.44 -5.15
N SER A 120 -8.88 -5.52 -4.59
CA SER A 120 -8.67 -5.89 -3.20
C SER A 120 -9.09 -4.80 -2.22
N VAL A 121 -8.92 -3.53 -2.58
CA VAL A 121 -9.45 -2.40 -1.79
C VAL A 121 -10.97 -2.48 -1.70
N TYR A 122 -11.67 -2.65 -2.82
CA TYR A 122 -13.13 -2.73 -2.84
C TYR A 122 -13.66 -4.00 -2.18
N ALA A 123 -12.94 -5.13 -2.26
CA ALA A 123 -13.29 -6.38 -1.59
C ALA A 123 -13.35 -6.21 -0.06
N ASN A 124 -12.52 -5.35 0.52
CA ASN A 124 -12.57 -5.02 1.95
C ASN A 124 -13.89 -4.35 2.36
N PHE A 125 -14.60 -3.74 1.42
CA PHE A 125 -15.94 -3.15 1.62
C PHE A 125 -17.07 -4.04 1.13
N GLY A 126 -16.80 -5.34 0.86
CA GLY A 126 -17.80 -6.31 0.40
C GLY A 126 -18.17 -6.17 -1.08
N ILE A 127 -17.42 -5.38 -1.86
CA ILE A 127 -17.68 -5.14 -3.27
C ILE A 127 -16.73 -5.99 -4.11
N SER A 128 -17.28 -6.94 -4.88
CA SER A 128 -16.50 -7.77 -5.79
C SER A 128 -16.31 -7.08 -7.14
N LEU A 129 -15.07 -6.88 -7.54
CA LEU A 129 -14.68 -6.26 -8.80
C LEU A 129 -13.83 -7.20 -9.65
N PRO A 130 -13.83 -7.07 -10.99
CA PRO A 130 -12.99 -7.90 -11.85
C PRO A 130 -11.51 -7.48 -11.74
N HIS A 131 -10.61 -8.48 -11.75
CA HIS A 131 -9.17 -8.25 -11.85
C HIS A 131 -8.76 -7.94 -13.30
N SER A 132 -9.24 -6.84 -13.83
CA SER A 132 -8.93 -6.41 -15.22
C SER A 132 -9.17 -4.91 -15.37
N SER A 133 -8.13 -4.17 -15.74
CA SER A 133 -8.21 -2.73 -15.96
C SER A 133 -9.16 -2.35 -17.10
N SER A 134 -9.36 -3.23 -18.08
CA SER A 134 -10.33 -3.01 -19.17
C SER A 134 -11.77 -3.25 -18.72
N ALA A 135 -12.02 -4.30 -17.94
CA ALA A 135 -13.36 -4.62 -17.43
C ALA A 135 -13.84 -3.55 -16.43
N LEU A 136 -12.92 -3.00 -15.61
CA LEU A 136 -13.22 -1.92 -14.67
C LEU A 136 -13.79 -0.64 -15.33
N ARG A 137 -13.62 -0.45 -16.63
CA ARG A 137 -14.21 0.69 -17.36
C ARG A 137 -15.72 0.59 -17.53
N SER A 138 -16.30 -0.58 -17.33
CA SER A 138 -17.73 -0.84 -17.59
C SER A 138 -18.53 -1.13 -16.32
N ILE A 139 -17.89 -1.08 -15.14
CA ILE A 139 -18.56 -1.30 -13.85
C ILE A 139 -19.18 -0.01 -13.31
N GLY A 140 -20.15 -0.14 -12.37
CA GLY A 140 -20.81 0.99 -11.75
C GLY A 140 -21.44 1.95 -12.78
N TYR A 141 -21.43 3.25 -12.48
CA TYR A 141 -21.90 4.28 -13.41
C TYR A 141 -20.79 5.29 -13.75
N GLY A 142 -20.89 5.87 -14.96
CA GLY A 142 -19.90 6.85 -15.44
C GLY A 142 -20.18 8.22 -14.85
N VAL A 143 -19.12 8.90 -14.44
CA VAL A 143 -19.15 10.32 -14.05
C VAL A 143 -18.11 11.10 -14.86
N SER A 144 -18.29 12.40 -14.99
CA SER A 144 -17.26 13.25 -15.60
C SER A 144 -16.06 13.39 -14.67
N LEU A 145 -14.88 13.66 -15.24
CA LEU A 145 -13.69 13.89 -14.42
C LEU A 145 -13.83 15.10 -13.49
N ALA A 146 -14.60 16.11 -13.90
CA ALA A 146 -14.89 17.29 -13.10
C ALA A 146 -15.74 16.97 -11.86
N GLU A 147 -16.53 15.91 -11.92
CA GLU A 147 -17.40 15.44 -10.83
C GLU A 147 -16.78 14.29 -10.02
N ALA A 148 -15.52 13.96 -10.30
CA ALA A 148 -14.81 12.87 -9.61
C ALA A 148 -14.75 13.13 -8.10
N GLN A 149 -15.11 12.12 -7.32
CA GLN A 149 -15.11 12.13 -5.86
C GLN A 149 -14.17 11.05 -5.31
N PRO A 150 -13.62 11.24 -4.10
CA PRO A 150 -12.83 10.20 -3.47
C PRO A 150 -13.54 8.85 -3.49
N GLY A 151 -12.79 7.80 -3.84
CA GLY A 151 -13.34 6.46 -4.06
C GLY A 151 -13.71 6.16 -5.51
N ASP A 152 -13.82 7.12 -6.40
CA ASP A 152 -14.06 6.83 -7.82
C ASP A 152 -12.85 6.12 -8.45
N ILE A 153 -13.12 5.21 -9.38
CA ILE A 153 -12.10 4.48 -10.13
C ILE A 153 -11.76 5.27 -11.40
N ILE A 154 -10.52 5.70 -11.53
CA ILE A 154 -10.00 6.38 -12.72
C ILE A 154 -9.38 5.34 -13.64
N CYS A 155 -9.91 5.25 -14.87
CA CYS A 155 -9.50 4.28 -15.85
C CYS A 155 -8.69 4.93 -16.97
N TYR A 156 -7.54 4.33 -17.28
CA TYR A 156 -6.64 4.70 -18.38
C TYR A 156 -6.49 3.53 -19.35
N SER A 157 -5.73 3.72 -20.44
CA SER A 157 -5.31 2.60 -21.28
C SER A 157 -4.37 1.67 -20.52
N GLY A 158 -4.80 0.43 -20.28
CA GLY A 158 -4.03 -0.59 -19.58
C GLY A 158 -3.74 -0.30 -18.10
N HIS A 159 -4.43 0.67 -17.48
CA HIS A 159 -4.15 1.05 -16.10
C HIS A 159 -5.38 1.61 -15.38
N VAL A 160 -5.39 1.51 -14.04
CA VAL A 160 -6.44 2.05 -13.18
C VAL A 160 -5.86 2.54 -11.85
N GLY A 161 -6.59 3.45 -11.19
CA GLY A 161 -6.31 3.93 -9.85
C GLY A 161 -7.58 4.38 -9.14
N ILE A 162 -7.48 4.63 -7.84
CA ILE A 162 -8.58 5.15 -7.01
C ILE A 162 -8.35 6.64 -6.81
N TYR A 163 -9.36 7.46 -7.10
CA TYR A 163 -9.31 8.89 -6.85
C TYR A 163 -9.39 9.18 -5.35
N VAL A 164 -8.52 10.03 -4.86
CA VAL A 164 -8.44 10.39 -3.43
C VAL A 164 -8.74 11.87 -3.17
N GLY A 165 -9.20 12.59 -4.19
CA GLY A 165 -9.44 14.02 -4.12
C GLY A 165 -8.21 14.83 -4.58
N ASN A 166 -8.35 16.14 -4.62
CA ASN A 166 -7.26 17.09 -4.95
C ASN A 166 -6.49 16.74 -6.23
N ASN A 167 -7.21 16.33 -7.28
CA ASN A 167 -6.62 15.95 -8.57
C ASN A 167 -5.56 14.84 -8.46
N THR A 168 -5.74 13.90 -7.52
CA THR A 168 -4.76 12.86 -7.16
C THR A 168 -5.42 11.48 -7.16
N ILE A 169 -4.68 10.47 -7.61
CA ILE A 169 -5.03 9.06 -7.47
C ILE A 169 -4.02 8.33 -6.60
N VAL A 170 -4.45 7.25 -5.97
CA VAL A 170 -3.60 6.19 -5.42
C VAL A 170 -3.70 4.97 -6.33
N HIS A 171 -2.57 4.36 -6.70
CA HIS A 171 -2.51 3.23 -7.61
C HIS A 171 -1.26 2.39 -7.42
N ALA A 172 -1.33 1.10 -7.73
CA ALA A 172 -0.14 0.27 -7.91
C ALA A 172 0.47 0.59 -9.29
N SER A 173 1.62 1.28 -9.30
CA SER A 173 2.17 1.93 -10.50
C SER A 173 3.06 0.99 -11.32
N THR A 174 4.25 0.67 -10.80
CA THR A 174 5.24 -0.20 -11.46
C THR A 174 6.04 -0.97 -10.41
N ALA A 175 6.75 -2.01 -10.83
CA ALA A 175 7.64 -2.77 -9.93
C ALA A 175 8.70 -1.88 -9.25
N ALA A 176 9.16 -0.82 -9.91
CA ALA A 176 10.14 0.10 -9.36
C ALA A 176 9.58 1.08 -8.32
N THR A 177 8.28 1.38 -8.37
CA THR A 177 7.66 2.44 -7.56
C THR A 177 6.59 1.96 -6.60
N GLY A 178 6.11 0.74 -6.77
CA GLY A 178 5.06 0.17 -5.92
C GLY A 178 3.73 0.93 -6.00
N ILE A 179 3.02 0.89 -4.89
CA ILE A 179 1.78 1.65 -4.67
C ILE A 179 2.14 3.07 -4.28
N LYS A 180 1.57 4.06 -4.97
CA LYS A 180 1.90 5.47 -4.74
C LYS A 180 0.75 6.41 -5.09
N PHE A 181 0.86 7.65 -4.65
CA PHE A 181 0.05 8.75 -5.17
C PHE A 181 0.61 9.28 -6.49
N THR A 182 -0.28 9.73 -7.37
CA THR A 182 0.09 10.45 -8.59
C THR A 182 -0.87 11.61 -8.82
N SER A 183 -0.32 12.78 -9.08
CA SER A 183 -1.00 14.01 -9.46
C SER A 183 -0.21 14.66 -10.61
N PRO A 184 -0.88 15.35 -11.56
CA PRO A 184 -2.33 15.43 -11.72
C PRO A 184 -2.95 14.10 -12.19
N VAL A 185 -4.25 13.91 -11.98
CA VAL A 185 -4.99 12.72 -12.44
C VAL A 185 -4.89 12.55 -13.97
N THR A 186 -4.67 13.64 -14.68
CA THR A 186 -4.50 13.68 -16.14
C THR A 186 -3.06 13.38 -16.61
N TYR A 187 -2.18 12.84 -15.74
CA TYR A 187 -0.82 12.42 -16.13
C TYR A 187 -0.81 11.39 -17.28
N LYS A 188 -1.94 10.72 -17.49
CA LYS A 188 -2.28 9.91 -18.66
C LYS A 188 -3.67 10.28 -19.12
N ASN A 189 -4.01 9.93 -20.37
CA ASN A 189 -5.36 10.13 -20.91
C ASN A 189 -6.38 9.32 -20.11
N VAL A 190 -7.31 10.01 -19.46
CA VAL A 190 -8.43 9.40 -18.71
C VAL A 190 -9.48 8.92 -19.71
N LEU A 191 -9.78 7.62 -19.70
CA LEU A 191 -10.77 6.99 -20.59
C LEU A 191 -12.16 6.93 -19.96
N ALA A 192 -12.22 6.75 -18.64
CA ALA A 192 -13.48 6.71 -17.89
C ALA A 192 -13.21 7.01 -16.41
N VAL A 193 -14.21 7.56 -15.74
CA VAL A 193 -14.31 7.63 -14.30
C VAL A 193 -15.54 6.82 -13.90
N ARG A 194 -15.39 5.89 -12.95
CA ARG A 194 -16.43 4.94 -12.56
C ARG A 194 -16.73 5.04 -11.07
N ARG A 195 -17.98 5.27 -10.74
CA ARG A 195 -18.48 5.32 -9.36
C ARG A 195 -19.25 4.05 -9.03
N ILE A 196 -19.05 3.54 -7.81
CA ILE A 196 -19.62 2.28 -7.35
C ILE A 196 -20.68 2.51 -6.26
N PHE A 197 -20.61 3.64 -5.52
CA PHE A 197 -21.50 3.96 -4.40
C PHE A 197 -22.61 4.92 -4.78
#